data_83bd201b8137f4b173403ac270090498
#
_entry.id   83bd201b8137f4b173403ac270090498
#
_cell.length_a   1.000
_cell.length_b   1.000
_cell.length_c   1.000
_cell.angle_alpha   90.00
_cell.angle_beta   90.00
_cell.angle_gamma   90.00
#
_symmetry.space_group_name_H-M   'P 1'
#
loop_
_entity.id
_entity.type
_entity.pdbx_description
1 polymer ?
#
loop_
_entity_poly.entity_id
_entity_poly.type
_entity_poly.pdbx_seq_one_letter_code
_entity_poly.pdbx_strand_id
1 'polypeptide(L)'
;MIRIKDLIGKLLNYIKSVAPHKRLTAFICIPLALAAVMTAFITLGSGNDGKKQIDASTEESPSESSAAEYLQTEAPPNCLEYQSLGNGTCIVMGLGSFEGSELYIPDTSPFGDTVIGIGNGAFEKCSSLVSVGIPETVTSIGSEVFRGCSSLVLISVDPANESYRAIGGVLYSKDKTVLICCPPAKIGNNFLLDPSVRVIDDYAFEKNHNITKILYENSTADFECIKIGRGNENFLSLPITCNYVPSK
;
A
#
# COMPACT_ATOMS: atom_id res chain seq x y z
N MET A 1 4.38 5.86 -30.67
CA MET A 1 3.04 5.49 -30.16
C MET A 1 2.95 3.96 -30.19
N ILE A 2 3.18 3.31 -29.04
CA ILE A 2 3.16 1.83 -28.93
C ILE A 2 1.68 1.41 -28.96
N ARG A 3 1.33 0.54 -29.89
CA ARG A 3 -0.07 0.10 -30.05
C ARG A 3 -0.46 -0.79 -28.87
N ILE A 4 -1.61 -0.52 -28.26
CA ILE A 4 -2.17 -1.26 -27.12
C ILE A 4 -2.17 -2.79 -27.37
N LYS A 5 -2.37 -3.22 -28.63
CA LYS A 5 -2.29 -4.62 -29.04
C LYS A 5 -0.92 -5.29 -28.78
N ASP A 6 0.17 -4.51 -28.88
CA ASP A 6 1.53 -5.03 -28.65
C ASP A 6 1.80 -5.19 -27.14
N LEU A 7 1.19 -4.35 -26.32
CA LEU A 7 1.28 -4.44 -24.86
C LEU A 7 0.49 -5.67 -24.34
N ILE A 8 -0.71 -5.85 -24.85
CA ILE A 8 -1.56 -7.02 -24.52
C ILE A 8 -0.89 -8.32 -24.98
N GLY A 9 -0.25 -8.33 -26.15
CA GLY A 9 0.49 -9.49 -26.64
C GLY A 9 1.69 -9.86 -25.77
N LYS A 10 2.44 -8.87 -25.29
CA LYS A 10 3.56 -9.08 -24.37
C LYS A 10 3.09 -9.57 -22.99
N LEU A 11 1.98 -9.05 -22.48
CA LEU A 11 1.38 -9.47 -21.21
C LEU A 11 0.87 -10.92 -21.29
N LEU A 12 0.19 -11.29 -22.38
CA LEU A 12 -0.27 -12.66 -22.63
C LEU A 12 0.88 -13.68 -22.78
N ASN A 13 1.98 -13.26 -23.41
CA ASN A 13 3.18 -14.10 -23.52
C ASN A 13 3.90 -14.25 -22.15
N TYR A 14 3.96 -13.20 -21.35
CA TYR A 14 4.48 -13.26 -19.97
C TYR A 14 3.64 -14.21 -19.11
N ILE A 15 2.30 -14.10 -19.17
CA ILE A 15 1.38 -14.99 -18.43
C ILE A 15 1.56 -16.46 -18.87
N LYS A 16 1.79 -16.72 -20.16
CA LYS A 16 2.06 -18.07 -20.67
C LYS A 16 3.43 -18.62 -20.26
N SER A 17 4.42 -17.76 -20.04
CA SER A 17 5.77 -18.19 -19.64
C SER A 17 5.89 -18.53 -18.15
N VAL A 18 4.99 -17.99 -17.31
CA VAL A 18 5.00 -18.19 -15.86
C VAL A 18 4.20 -19.43 -15.41
N ALA A 19 3.45 -20.08 -16.31
CA ALA A 19 2.54 -21.16 -15.98
C ALA A 19 2.90 -22.53 -16.57
N PRO A 20 3.93 -23.26 -16.07
CA PRO A 20 3.83 -24.72 -16.19
C PRO A 20 3.69 -25.51 -14.89
N HIS A 21 3.81 -24.94 -13.68
CA HIS A 21 3.88 -25.81 -12.49
C HIS A 21 3.07 -25.47 -11.23
N LYS A 22 2.18 -24.47 -11.20
CA LYS A 22 1.29 -24.30 -10.02
C LYS A 22 -0.15 -24.00 -10.45
N ARG A 23 -1.01 -24.96 -10.11
CA ARG A 23 -2.45 -24.92 -10.37
C ARG A 23 -3.15 -23.88 -9.49
N LEU A 24 -3.85 -22.97 -10.11
CA LEU A 24 -5.23 -22.52 -9.85
C LEU A 24 -5.55 -21.58 -8.68
N THR A 25 -4.65 -20.85 -8.07
CA THR A 25 -5.05 -19.80 -7.11
C THR A 25 -4.58 -18.38 -7.46
N ALA A 26 -3.73 -18.20 -8.46
CA ALA A 26 -3.18 -16.88 -8.83
C ALA A 26 -4.06 -16.08 -9.82
N PHE A 27 -5.26 -16.55 -10.17
CA PHE A 27 -6.02 -15.98 -11.30
C PHE A 27 -7.04 -14.89 -10.94
N ILE A 28 -7.23 -14.53 -9.68
CA ILE A 28 -8.33 -13.65 -9.27
C ILE A 28 -7.87 -12.21 -8.93
N CYS A 29 -6.64 -11.98 -8.56
CA CYS A 29 -6.19 -10.65 -8.09
C CYS A 29 -5.68 -9.68 -9.19
N ILE A 30 -5.35 -10.16 -10.38
CA ILE A 30 -4.85 -9.31 -11.49
C ILE A 30 -5.94 -8.52 -12.22
N PRO A 31 -7.22 -8.97 -12.32
CA PRO A 31 -8.25 -8.24 -13.09
C PRO A 31 -8.71 -6.92 -12.49
N LEU A 32 -8.66 -6.71 -11.16
CA LEU A 32 -9.23 -5.51 -10.56
C LEU A 32 -8.31 -4.27 -10.60
N ALA A 33 -7.01 -4.46 -10.45
CA ALA A 33 -6.07 -3.35 -10.66
C ALA A 33 -6.04 -2.87 -12.12
N LEU A 34 -6.28 -3.78 -13.08
CA LEU A 34 -6.42 -3.45 -14.50
C LEU A 34 -7.79 -2.84 -14.84
N ALA A 35 -8.86 -3.18 -14.14
CA ALA A 35 -10.18 -2.59 -14.35
C ALA A 35 -10.22 -1.11 -13.96
N ALA A 36 -9.55 -0.71 -12.87
CA ALA A 36 -9.46 0.70 -12.45
C ALA A 36 -8.64 1.56 -13.44
N VAL A 37 -7.65 0.98 -14.11
CA VAL A 37 -6.88 1.67 -15.16
C VAL A 37 -7.66 1.75 -16.47
N MET A 38 -8.49 0.75 -16.79
CA MET A 38 -9.28 0.73 -18.03
C MET A 38 -10.47 1.69 -18.00
N THR A 39 -11.11 1.92 -16.85
CA THR A 39 -12.21 2.91 -16.75
C THR A 39 -11.72 4.35 -16.90
N ALA A 40 -10.51 4.67 -16.46
CA ALA A 40 -9.92 5.99 -16.66
C ALA A 40 -9.54 6.30 -18.12
N PHE A 41 -9.35 5.28 -18.97
CA PHE A 41 -8.97 5.46 -20.38
C PHE A 41 -10.15 5.47 -21.36
N ILE A 42 -11.32 4.94 -20.98
CA ILE A 42 -12.51 4.90 -21.85
C ILE A 42 -13.21 6.27 -21.91
N THR A 43 -13.01 7.13 -20.90
CA THR A 43 -13.62 8.48 -20.89
C THR A 43 -12.87 9.54 -21.71
N LEU A 44 -11.70 9.21 -22.30
CA LEU A 44 -10.89 10.18 -23.07
C LEU A 44 -10.87 9.94 -24.59
N GLY A 45 -11.68 9.05 -25.13
CA GLY A 45 -11.62 8.73 -26.55
C GLY A 45 -12.92 8.25 -27.17
N SER A 46 -13.95 9.08 -27.24
CA SER A 46 -14.96 8.95 -28.30
C SER A 46 -15.74 10.25 -28.41
N GLY A 47 -15.44 11.02 -29.40
CA GLY A 47 -16.34 12.04 -29.93
C GLY A 47 -17.31 11.42 -30.93
N ASN A 48 -18.55 11.82 -30.75
CA ASN A 48 -19.64 11.91 -31.72
C ASN A 48 -20.31 10.64 -32.28
N ASP A 49 -21.50 10.38 -31.94
CA ASP A 49 -22.79 10.43 -32.62
C ASP A 49 -23.79 9.41 -32.04
N GLY A 50 -25.04 9.90 -31.76
CA GLY A 50 -26.22 9.03 -31.73
C GLY A 50 -26.93 8.85 -30.40
N LYS A 51 -27.93 9.67 -30.17
CA LYS A 51 -28.97 9.61 -29.12
C LYS A 51 -29.45 8.19 -28.81
N LYS A 52 -29.32 7.78 -27.53
CA LYS A 52 -30.36 6.96 -26.88
C LYS A 52 -30.32 7.22 -25.36
N GLN A 53 -31.41 7.72 -24.86
CA GLN A 53 -31.71 8.02 -23.48
C GLN A 53 -31.76 6.70 -22.69
N ILE A 54 -30.97 6.56 -21.65
CA ILE A 54 -31.16 5.53 -20.62
C ILE A 54 -30.99 6.24 -19.28
N ASP A 55 -32.00 6.04 -18.42
CA ASP A 55 -32.17 6.67 -17.13
C ASP A 55 -30.97 6.54 -16.21
N ALA A 56 -30.62 7.67 -15.61
CA ALA A 56 -29.64 7.78 -14.52
C ALA A 56 -30.33 7.29 -13.23
N SER A 57 -29.83 6.19 -12.70
CA SER A 57 -30.03 5.83 -11.30
C SER A 57 -28.78 5.20 -10.73
N THR A 58 -28.15 5.95 -9.82
CA THR A 58 -27.30 5.51 -8.73
C THR A 58 -25.91 5.00 -9.12
N GLU A 59 -24.95 5.90 -9.27
CA GLU A 59 -23.53 5.59 -9.07
C GLU A 59 -23.26 5.60 -7.56
N GLU A 60 -23.32 4.44 -6.93
CA GLU A 60 -22.69 4.22 -5.63
C GLU A 60 -21.19 4.16 -5.83
N SER A 61 -20.47 5.10 -5.23
CA SER A 61 -19.03 5.02 -5.04
C SER A 61 -18.71 3.75 -4.24
N PRO A 62 -17.68 2.95 -4.61
CA PRO A 62 -17.31 1.78 -3.83
C PRO A 62 -16.93 2.21 -2.42
N SER A 63 -17.71 1.76 -1.44
CA SER A 63 -17.48 2.00 -0.03
C SER A 63 -16.13 1.37 0.39
N GLU A 64 -15.41 2.03 1.30
CA GLU A 64 -14.14 1.56 1.90
C GLU A 64 -14.24 0.13 2.49
N SER A 65 -15.44 -0.43 2.66
CA SER A 65 -15.66 -1.78 3.18
C SER A 65 -15.25 -2.90 2.22
N SER A 66 -15.14 -2.64 0.91
CA SER A 66 -14.78 -3.70 -0.06
C SER A 66 -13.28 -4.03 -0.10
N ALA A 67 -12.43 -3.13 0.39
CA ALA A 67 -10.98 -3.39 0.44
C ALA A 67 -10.59 -4.34 1.60
N ALA A 68 -11.39 -4.38 2.68
CA ALA A 68 -11.14 -5.25 3.82
C ALA A 68 -11.52 -6.73 3.55
N GLU A 69 -12.46 -6.96 2.62
CA GLU A 69 -12.95 -8.32 2.32
C GLU A 69 -12.00 -9.14 1.43
N TYR A 70 -11.05 -8.48 0.75
CA TYR A 70 -10.11 -9.15 -0.16
C TYR A 70 -8.84 -9.68 0.50
N LEU A 71 -8.58 -9.37 1.77
CA LEU A 71 -7.36 -9.77 2.49
C LEU A 71 -7.54 -10.99 3.40
N GLN A 72 -8.73 -11.63 3.41
CA GLN A 72 -8.99 -12.82 4.23
C GLN A 72 -8.63 -14.16 3.55
N THR A 73 -7.60 -14.21 2.73
CA THR A 73 -7.08 -15.48 2.25
C THR A 73 -5.92 -15.93 3.11
N GLU A 74 -6.22 -16.87 3.99
CA GLU A 74 -5.33 -17.73 4.79
C GLU A 74 -4.13 -17.04 5.42
N ALA A 75 -4.18 -16.90 6.75
CA ALA A 75 -3.00 -16.56 7.55
C ALA A 75 -1.80 -17.37 7.05
N PRO A 76 -0.61 -16.76 6.84
CA PRO A 76 0.55 -17.50 6.43
C PRO A 76 0.79 -18.62 7.44
N PRO A 77 1.09 -19.83 6.98
CA PRO A 77 1.46 -20.90 7.88
C PRO A 77 2.63 -20.41 8.74
N ASN A 78 2.77 -20.91 9.92
CA ASN A 78 3.72 -20.72 11.03
C ASN A 78 5.18 -20.34 10.62
N CYS A 79 5.36 -19.44 9.70
CA CYS A 79 6.64 -19.13 9.07
C CYS A 79 7.27 -17.82 9.53
N LEU A 80 6.50 -16.94 10.21
CA LEU A 80 7.05 -15.69 10.72
C LEU A 80 7.87 -15.95 11.99
N GLU A 81 8.85 -15.08 12.21
CA GLU A 81 9.64 -15.08 13.44
C GLU A 81 8.91 -14.25 14.50
N TYR A 82 8.71 -14.85 15.69
CA TYR A 82 8.04 -14.21 16.81
C TYR A 82 8.93 -14.15 18.03
N GLN A 83 8.85 -13.06 18.75
CA GLN A 83 9.43 -12.91 20.09
C GLN A 83 8.30 -12.82 21.11
N SER A 84 8.15 -13.85 21.97
CA SER A 84 7.20 -13.81 23.07
C SER A 84 7.63 -12.82 24.13
N LEU A 85 6.68 -12.08 24.71
CA LEU A 85 6.91 -11.15 25.82
C LEU A 85 6.60 -11.79 27.19
N GLY A 86 6.19 -13.07 27.20
CA GLY A 86 5.97 -13.85 28.42
C GLY A 86 4.66 -13.59 29.16
N ASN A 87 3.76 -12.77 28.59
CA ASN A 87 2.47 -12.38 29.14
C ASN A 87 1.28 -12.72 28.24
N GLY A 88 1.43 -13.72 27.34
CA GLY A 88 0.44 -14.08 26.34
C GLY A 88 0.43 -13.11 25.13
N THR A 89 1.46 -12.31 24.98
CA THR A 89 1.65 -11.43 23.81
C THR A 89 3.01 -11.63 23.17
N CYS A 90 3.12 -11.28 21.89
CA CYS A 90 4.36 -11.36 21.13
C CYS A 90 4.50 -10.23 20.12
N ILE A 91 5.69 -10.10 19.57
CA ILE A 91 5.99 -9.22 18.43
C ILE A 91 6.57 -10.04 17.28
N VAL A 92 6.25 -9.61 16.04
CA VAL A 92 6.84 -10.19 14.82
C VAL A 92 8.21 -9.58 14.61
N MET A 93 9.23 -10.43 14.48
CA MET A 93 10.64 -10.02 14.33
C MET A 93 11.18 -10.21 12.91
N GLY A 94 10.48 -10.98 12.06
CA GLY A 94 10.93 -11.25 10.70
C GLY A 94 9.99 -12.13 9.91
N LEU A 95 10.28 -12.28 8.60
CA LEU A 95 9.55 -13.17 7.71
C LEU A 95 9.84 -14.65 7.98
N GLY A 96 10.94 -14.99 8.68
CA GLY A 96 11.34 -16.36 8.89
C GLY A 96 11.44 -17.13 7.56
N SER A 97 10.63 -18.18 7.39
CA SER A 97 10.57 -19.00 6.17
C SER A 97 9.46 -18.59 5.21
N PHE A 98 8.86 -17.40 5.35
CA PHE A 98 7.82 -16.92 4.45
C PHE A 98 8.41 -16.56 3.07
N GLU A 99 7.96 -17.24 2.02
CA GLU A 99 8.39 -17.05 0.62
C GLU A 99 7.35 -16.34 -0.24
N GLY A 100 6.20 -15.96 0.34
CA GLY A 100 5.12 -15.28 -0.37
C GLY A 100 5.43 -13.83 -0.69
N SER A 101 4.62 -13.23 -1.54
CA SER A 101 4.68 -11.80 -1.87
C SER A 101 3.60 -10.98 -1.17
N GLU A 102 2.57 -11.62 -0.65
CA GLU A 102 1.44 -11.00 0.05
C GLU A 102 1.41 -11.54 1.48
N LEU A 103 1.71 -10.70 2.44
CA LEU A 103 1.75 -11.04 3.85
C LEU A 103 0.54 -10.44 4.56
N TYR A 104 -0.25 -11.26 5.24
CA TYR A 104 -1.15 -10.81 6.29
C TYR A 104 -0.58 -11.24 7.64
N ILE A 105 -0.32 -10.28 8.52
CA ILE A 105 0.20 -10.56 9.86
C ILE A 105 -0.97 -11.10 10.70
N PRO A 106 -0.85 -12.31 11.29
CA PRO A 106 -1.95 -12.90 12.06
C PRO A 106 -2.14 -12.19 13.41
N ASP A 107 -3.35 -12.20 13.94
CA ASP A 107 -3.66 -11.65 15.27
C ASP A 107 -3.02 -12.46 16.41
N THR A 108 -2.77 -13.73 16.14
CA THR A 108 -2.26 -14.70 17.13
C THR A 108 -1.11 -15.50 16.53
N SER A 109 -0.04 -15.64 17.28
CA SER A 109 1.09 -16.49 16.90
C SER A 109 0.72 -17.98 16.95
N PRO A 110 1.51 -18.86 16.31
CA PRO A 110 1.31 -20.33 16.40
C PRO A 110 1.37 -20.88 17.82
N PHE A 111 1.94 -20.11 18.75
CA PHE A 111 2.10 -20.49 20.16
C PHE A 111 0.94 -20.00 21.05
N GLY A 112 -0.04 -19.31 20.48
CA GLY A 112 -1.20 -18.77 21.18
C GLY A 112 -1.01 -17.39 21.77
N ASP A 113 0.14 -16.73 21.56
CA ASP A 113 0.37 -15.36 21.99
C ASP A 113 -0.29 -14.36 21.02
N THR A 114 -0.96 -13.33 21.54
CA THR A 114 -1.51 -12.24 20.74
C THR A 114 -0.37 -11.40 20.12
N VAL A 115 -0.44 -11.15 18.82
CA VAL A 115 0.53 -10.31 18.11
C VAL A 115 0.20 -8.85 18.33
N ILE A 116 1.00 -8.16 19.16
CA ILE A 116 0.78 -6.75 19.52
C ILE A 116 1.77 -5.79 18.86
N GLY A 117 2.74 -6.30 18.13
CA GLY A 117 3.74 -5.43 17.52
C GLY A 117 4.55 -6.04 16.40
N ILE A 118 5.24 -5.16 15.69
CA ILE A 118 6.21 -5.48 14.65
C ILE A 118 7.55 -4.89 15.10
N GLY A 119 8.58 -5.71 15.19
CA GLY A 119 9.91 -5.32 15.67
C GLY A 119 10.66 -4.39 14.71
N ASN A 120 11.73 -3.77 15.21
CA ASN A 120 12.59 -2.93 14.38
C ASN A 120 13.16 -3.74 13.21
N GLY A 121 13.07 -3.20 11.99
CA GLY A 121 13.60 -3.85 10.79
C GLY A 121 12.99 -5.21 10.47
N ALA A 122 11.84 -5.60 11.05
CA ALA A 122 11.28 -6.95 10.91
C ALA A 122 11.17 -7.42 9.45
N PHE A 123 10.89 -6.51 8.53
CA PHE A 123 10.81 -6.81 7.10
C PHE A 123 11.86 -6.06 6.28
N GLU A 124 12.97 -5.63 6.92
CA GLU A 124 14.04 -4.92 6.21
C GLU A 124 14.56 -5.77 5.03
N LYS A 125 14.68 -5.12 3.84
CA LYS A 125 15.19 -5.74 2.59
C LYS A 125 14.36 -6.92 2.05
N CYS A 126 13.12 -7.08 2.49
CA CYS A 126 12.20 -8.09 1.95
C CYS A 126 11.73 -7.68 0.55
N SER A 127 12.60 -7.83 -0.44
CA SER A 127 12.38 -7.34 -1.81
C SER A 127 11.30 -8.10 -2.58
N SER A 128 10.89 -9.29 -2.15
CA SER A 128 9.79 -10.07 -2.74
C SER A 128 8.40 -9.60 -2.27
N LEU A 129 8.33 -8.84 -1.16
CA LEU A 129 7.09 -8.45 -0.53
C LEU A 129 6.39 -7.35 -1.35
N VAL A 130 5.14 -7.62 -1.78
CA VAL A 130 4.32 -6.73 -2.60
C VAL A 130 3.22 -6.07 -1.78
N SER A 131 2.61 -6.81 -0.85
CA SER A 131 1.60 -6.27 0.05
C SER A 131 1.76 -6.78 1.49
N VAL A 132 1.39 -5.92 2.45
CA VAL A 132 1.35 -6.26 3.89
C VAL A 132 0.04 -5.82 4.49
N GLY A 133 -0.64 -6.74 5.19
CA GLY A 133 -1.81 -6.48 6.01
C GLY A 133 -1.44 -6.47 7.49
N ILE A 134 -1.82 -5.39 8.19
CA ILE A 134 -1.59 -5.18 9.62
C ILE A 134 -2.92 -5.37 10.36
N PRO A 135 -3.01 -6.31 11.32
CA PRO A 135 -4.24 -6.62 12.02
C PRO A 135 -4.61 -5.58 13.08
N GLU A 136 -5.82 -5.70 13.63
CA GLU A 136 -6.33 -4.83 14.69
C GLU A 136 -5.50 -4.86 15.98
N THR A 137 -4.88 -6.01 16.28
CA THR A 137 -4.15 -6.27 17.53
C THR A 137 -2.81 -5.54 17.62
N VAL A 138 -2.23 -5.11 16.49
CA VAL A 138 -0.93 -4.43 16.45
C VAL A 138 -1.05 -3.01 16.96
N THR A 139 -0.40 -2.74 18.08
CA THR A 139 -0.35 -1.43 18.75
C THR A 139 1.02 -0.76 18.66
N SER A 140 2.05 -1.48 18.21
CA SER A 140 3.40 -0.94 18.06
C SER A 140 4.06 -1.41 16.76
N ILE A 141 4.70 -0.48 16.05
CA ILE A 141 5.50 -0.73 14.85
C ILE A 141 6.87 -0.11 15.10
N GLY A 142 7.92 -0.91 14.98
CA GLY A 142 9.29 -0.49 15.16
C GLY A 142 9.79 0.42 14.04
N SER A 143 11.02 0.89 14.18
CA SER A 143 11.68 1.69 13.15
C SER A 143 12.16 0.82 11.97
N GLU A 144 12.21 1.42 10.78
CA GLU A 144 12.81 0.84 9.57
C GLU A 144 12.18 -0.51 9.13
N VAL A 145 10.94 -0.80 9.57
CA VAL A 145 10.26 -2.10 9.35
C VAL A 145 10.22 -2.48 7.87
N PHE A 146 9.95 -1.54 6.97
CA PHE A 146 9.82 -1.78 5.54
C PHE A 146 10.99 -1.24 4.71
N ARG A 147 12.10 -0.89 5.36
CA ARG A 147 13.28 -0.36 4.69
C ARG A 147 13.80 -1.34 3.65
N GLY A 148 14.00 -0.88 2.42
CA GLY A 148 14.52 -1.72 1.33
C GLY A 148 13.54 -2.74 0.74
N CYS A 149 12.24 -2.73 1.10
CA CYS A 149 11.18 -3.54 0.48
C CYS A 149 10.85 -3.03 -0.92
N SER A 150 11.74 -3.20 -1.88
CA SER A 150 11.68 -2.53 -3.20
C SER A 150 10.45 -2.86 -4.03
N SER A 151 9.78 -3.99 -3.80
CA SER A 151 8.56 -4.40 -4.52
C SER A 151 7.26 -4.03 -3.79
N LEU A 152 7.34 -3.44 -2.59
CA LEU A 152 6.16 -3.14 -1.79
C LEU A 152 5.32 -2.04 -2.46
N VAL A 153 4.07 -2.39 -2.78
CA VAL A 153 3.08 -1.51 -3.44
C VAL A 153 2.03 -1.02 -2.46
N LEU A 154 1.64 -1.87 -1.51
CA LEU A 154 0.47 -1.65 -0.66
C LEU A 154 0.74 -2.08 0.78
N ILE A 155 0.40 -1.20 1.72
CA ILE A 155 0.19 -1.57 3.12
C ILE A 155 -1.28 -1.36 3.42
N SER A 156 -1.93 -2.35 4.03
CA SER A 156 -3.28 -2.25 4.55
C SER A 156 -3.27 -2.40 6.08
N VAL A 157 -4.25 -1.80 6.72
CA VAL A 157 -4.43 -1.86 8.18
C VAL A 157 -5.89 -2.18 8.43
N ASP A 158 -6.16 -3.10 9.34
CA ASP A 158 -7.51 -3.44 9.73
C ASP A 158 -8.26 -2.18 10.21
N PRO A 159 -9.50 -1.93 9.74
CA PRO A 159 -10.27 -0.74 10.15
C PRO A 159 -10.47 -0.61 11.67
N ALA A 160 -10.52 -1.74 12.39
CA ALA A 160 -10.64 -1.78 13.84
C ALA A 160 -9.33 -1.44 14.58
N ASN A 161 -8.18 -1.40 13.88
CA ASN A 161 -6.92 -1.02 14.51
C ASN A 161 -7.00 0.41 15.07
N GLU A 162 -6.70 0.56 16.37
CA GLU A 162 -6.80 1.84 17.09
C GLU A 162 -5.53 2.68 17.05
N SER A 163 -4.39 2.11 16.62
CA SER A 163 -3.08 2.75 16.65
C SER A 163 -2.62 3.26 15.29
N TYR A 164 -3.04 2.57 14.23
CA TYR A 164 -2.58 2.83 12.86
C TYR A 164 -3.73 2.87 11.87
N ARG A 165 -3.44 3.41 10.68
CA ARG A 165 -4.32 3.36 9.52
C ARG A 165 -3.52 3.38 8.22
N ALA A 166 -4.13 2.87 7.16
CA ALA A 166 -3.61 3.03 5.81
C ALA A 166 -4.53 3.93 4.99
N ILE A 167 -3.94 4.81 4.18
CA ILE A 167 -4.66 5.66 3.22
C ILE A 167 -3.99 5.51 1.86
N GLY A 168 -4.72 4.98 0.89
CA GLY A 168 -4.17 4.73 -0.44
C GLY A 168 -2.90 3.86 -0.43
N GLY A 169 -2.81 2.90 0.49
CA GLY A 169 -1.66 2.00 0.64
C GLY A 169 -0.48 2.55 1.43
N VAL A 170 -0.58 3.76 1.95
CA VAL A 170 0.46 4.43 2.77
C VAL A 170 0.11 4.28 4.25
N LEU A 171 1.09 3.94 5.06
CA LEU A 171 0.92 3.71 6.50
C LEU A 171 1.10 5.00 7.30
N TYR A 172 0.13 5.27 8.17
CA TYR A 172 0.10 6.41 9.09
C TYR A 172 -0.20 5.97 10.52
N SER A 173 0.13 6.84 11.48
CA SER A 173 -0.52 6.81 12.80
C SER A 173 -2.04 6.98 12.66
N LYS A 174 -2.82 6.54 13.64
CA LYS A 174 -4.29 6.60 13.60
C LYS A 174 -4.82 8.03 13.41
N ASP A 175 -4.17 9.01 14.04
CA ASP A 175 -4.50 10.44 13.96
C ASP A 175 -3.92 11.12 12.71
N LYS A 176 -3.18 10.39 11.86
CA LYS A 176 -2.48 10.84 10.64
C LYS A 176 -1.35 11.86 10.88
N THR A 177 -0.97 12.10 12.10
CA THR A 177 0.10 13.08 12.37
C THR A 177 1.48 12.57 11.99
N VAL A 178 1.66 11.25 11.93
CA VAL A 178 2.91 10.61 11.50
C VAL A 178 2.69 9.79 10.23
N LEU A 179 3.42 10.10 9.17
CA LEU A 179 3.55 9.25 7.99
C LEU A 179 4.70 8.28 8.24
N ILE A 180 4.36 6.99 8.38
CA ILE A 180 5.33 5.95 8.80
C ILE A 180 6.00 5.33 7.58
N CYS A 181 5.24 4.96 6.55
CA CYS A 181 5.80 4.34 5.34
C CYS A 181 4.94 4.61 4.11
N CYS A 182 5.55 5.17 3.08
CA CYS A 182 5.04 5.21 1.72
C CYS A 182 5.73 4.11 0.92
N PRO A 183 5.02 3.06 0.47
CA PRO A 183 5.63 1.93 -0.22
C PRO A 183 6.51 2.34 -1.40
N PRO A 184 7.73 1.78 -1.55
CA PRO A 184 8.65 2.15 -2.62
C PRO A 184 8.10 1.97 -4.04
N ALA A 185 7.30 0.92 -4.26
CA ALA A 185 6.67 0.63 -5.54
C ALA A 185 5.23 1.17 -5.67
N LYS A 186 4.82 2.10 -4.77
CA LYS A 186 3.49 2.71 -4.83
C LYS A 186 3.21 3.28 -6.23
N ILE A 187 2.02 2.95 -6.76
CA ILE A 187 1.58 3.41 -8.08
C ILE A 187 1.10 4.86 -8.01
N GLY A 188 1.47 5.64 -9.02
CA GLY A 188 1.10 7.05 -9.19
C GLY A 188 2.28 7.99 -9.06
N ASN A 189 2.23 9.11 -9.76
CA ASN A 189 3.31 10.14 -9.84
C ASN A 189 3.04 11.34 -8.94
N ASN A 190 1.80 11.58 -8.55
CA ASN A 190 1.47 12.65 -7.61
C ASN A 190 1.17 12.03 -6.25
N PHE A 191 1.76 12.60 -5.22
CA PHE A 191 1.49 12.21 -3.84
C PHE A 191 0.75 13.33 -3.12
N LEU A 192 -0.50 13.08 -2.73
CA LEU A 192 -1.24 14.00 -1.87
C LEU A 192 -0.84 13.73 -0.42
N LEU A 193 -0.07 14.67 0.15
CA LEU A 193 0.31 14.61 1.56
C LEU A 193 -0.86 15.09 2.43
N ASP A 194 -1.29 14.23 3.36
CA ASP A 194 -2.39 14.58 4.27
C ASP A 194 -2.03 15.83 5.09
N PRO A 195 -2.92 16.84 5.17
CA PRO A 195 -2.64 18.10 5.85
C PRO A 195 -2.45 17.97 7.36
N SER A 196 -2.83 16.83 7.94
CA SER A 196 -2.62 16.53 9.37
C SER A 196 -1.19 16.12 9.70
N VAL A 197 -0.38 15.74 8.70
CA VAL A 197 1.00 15.25 8.90
C VAL A 197 1.87 16.33 9.56
N ARG A 198 2.59 15.92 10.59
CA ARG A 198 3.57 16.73 11.34
C ARG A 198 4.94 16.08 11.35
N VAL A 199 4.99 14.75 11.11
CA VAL A 199 6.23 13.99 11.07
C VAL A 199 6.19 13.04 9.87
N ILE A 200 7.26 13.00 9.12
CA ILE A 200 7.58 11.95 8.16
C ILE A 200 8.69 11.13 8.80
N ASP A 201 8.43 9.85 9.05
CA ASP A 201 9.32 8.97 9.78
C ASP A 201 10.60 8.65 9.00
N ASP A 202 11.60 8.08 9.67
CA ASP A 202 12.85 7.66 9.05
C ASP A 202 12.58 6.68 7.89
N TYR A 203 13.21 6.90 6.73
CA TYR A 203 13.09 6.06 5.53
C TYR A 203 11.66 5.90 4.98
N ALA A 204 10.71 6.76 5.36
CA ALA A 204 9.31 6.68 4.95
C ALA A 204 9.11 6.72 3.43
N PHE A 205 9.98 7.39 2.69
CA PHE A 205 9.99 7.48 1.23
C PHE A 205 11.25 6.85 0.60
N GLU A 206 11.95 5.97 1.32
CA GLU A 206 13.17 5.35 0.79
C GLU A 206 12.87 4.62 -0.53
N LYS A 207 13.71 4.87 -1.54
CA LYS A 207 13.62 4.23 -2.88
C LYS A 207 12.27 4.37 -3.60
N ASN A 208 11.42 5.28 -3.19
CA ASN A 208 10.23 5.59 -3.96
C ASN A 208 10.64 6.47 -5.16
N HIS A 209 10.62 5.89 -6.37
CA HIS A 209 10.96 6.57 -7.63
C HIS A 209 9.74 6.87 -8.49
N ASN A 210 8.56 6.39 -8.11
CA ASN A 210 7.33 6.58 -8.87
C ASN A 210 6.69 7.93 -8.58
N ILE A 211 6.85 8.43 -7.36
CA ILE A 211 6.33 9.75 -6.98
C ILE A 211 7.29 10.80 -7.54
N THR A 212 6.77 11.70 -8.34
CA THR A 212 7.52 12.79 -9.00
C THR A 212 7.08 14.18 -8.54
N LYS A 213 6.01 14.27 -7.74
CA LYS A 213 5.46 15.52 -7.25
C LYS A 213 4.68 15.32 -5.95
N ILE A 214 4.85 16.27 -5.02
CA ILE A 214 4.07 16.34 -3.79
C ILE A 214 3.00 17.42 -3.94
N LEU A 215 1.77 17.08 -3.58
CA LEU A 215 0.64 18.01 -3.47
C LEU A 215 0.31 18.16 -1.98
N TYR A 216 0.17 19.39 -1.52
CA TYR A 216 -0.11 19.69 -0.11
C TYR A 216 -1.20 20.76 -0.01
N GLU A 217 -2.24 20.50 0.75
CA GLU A 217 -3.39 21.40 0.84
C GLU A 217 -3.10 22.66 1.66
N ASN A 218 -2.21 22.57 2.66
CA ASN A 218 -1.85 23.68 3.51
C ASN A 218 -0.76 24.58 2.87
N SER A 219 -0.36 25.62 3.59
CA SER A 219 0.63 26.59 3.15
C SER A 219 2.05 26.03 3.11
N THR A 220 2.95 26.77 2.44
CA THR A 220 4.40 26.46 2.47
C THR A 220 4.97 26.54 3.88
N ALA A 221 4.53 27.51 4.68
CA ALA A 221 4.97 27.64 6.08
C ALA A 221 4.56 26.42 6.93
N ASP A 222 3.36 25.86 6.69
CA ASP A 222 2.93 24.63 7.38
C ASP A 222 3.78 23.43 6.94
N PHE A 223 4.14 23.35 5.64
CA PHE A 223 5.01 22.30 5.13
C PHE A 223 6.42 22.36 5.77
N GLU A 224 6.99 23.54 5.90
CA GLU A 224 8.31 23.76 6.51
C GLU A 224 8.34 23.38 8.02
N CYS A 225 7.19 23.32 8.66
CA CYS A 225 7.06 22.86 10.05
C CYS A 225 7.06 21.32 10.18
N ILE A 226 6.95 20.57 9.09
CA ILE A 226 6.95 19.10 9.13
C ILE A 226 8.35 18.59 9.47
N LYS A 227 8.47 17.78 10.50
CA LYS A 227 9.72 17.09 10.83
C LYS A 227 9.92 15.94 9.85
N ILE A 228 11.02 15.96 9.12
CA ILE A 228 11.35 14.92 8.15
C ILE A 228 12.52 14.10 8.68
N GLY A 229 12.27 12.80 8.87
CA GLY A 229 13.27 11.83 9.31
C GLY A 229 14.35 11.58 8.25
N ARG A 230 15.43 10.91 8.66
CA ARG A 230 16.57 10.56 7.79
C ARG A 230 16.13 9.58 6.70
N GLY A 231 16.89 9.48 5.60
CA GLY A 231 16.65 8.55 4.51
C GLY A 231 15.48 8.96 3.58
N ASN A 232 15.04 10.24 3.66
CA ASN A 232 13.98 10.81 2.83
C ASN A 232 14.52 11.83 1.81
N GLU A 233 15.77 11.71 1.39
CA GLU A 233 16.42 12.66 0.47
C GLU A 233 15.68 12.72 -0.87
N ASN A 234 15.16 11.58 -1.35
CA ASN A 234 14.34 11.54 -2.57
C ASN A 234 13.07 12.39 -2.43
N PHE A 235 12.37 12.29 -1.31
CA PHE A 235 11.18 13.10 -1.04
C PHE A 235 11.50 14.60 -1.01
N LEU A 236 12.60 14.99 -0.36
CA LEU A 236 13.03 16.39 -0.26
C LEU A 236 13.43 17.00 -1.61
N SER A 237 13.81 16.17 -2.58
CA SER A 237 14.19 16.63 -3.93
C SER A 237 12.98 16.84 -4.86
N LEU A 238 11.77 16.42 -4.47
CA LEU A 238 10.59 16.51 -5.31
C LEU A 238 10.00 17.92 -5.33
N PRO A 239 9.43 18.36 -6.46
CA PRO A 239 8.65 19.58 -6.53
C PRO A 239 7.41 19.49 -5.66
N ILE A 240 7.18 20.51 -4.83
CA ILE A 240 6.05 20.59 -3.90
C ILE A 240 5.10 21.67 -4.37
N THR A 241 3.80 21.39 -4.41
CA THR A 241 2.73 22.34 -4.66
C THR A 241 1.89 22.48 -3.40
N CYS A 242 2.08 23.58 -2.68
CA CYS A 242 1.27 23.96 -1.53
C CYS A 242 -0.02 24.69 -1.95
N ASN A 243 -0.98 24.85 -1.02
CA ASN A 243 -2.31 25.40 -1.25
C ASN A 243 -3.05 24.68 -2.41
N TYR A 244 -2.79 23.39 -2.54
CA TYR A 244 -3.44 22.54 -3.54
C TYR A 244 -4.90 22.31 -3.15
N VAL A 245 -5.80 22.52 -4.11
CA VAL A 245 -7.23 22.22 -3.94
C VAL A 245 -7.54 20.99 -4.79
N PRO A 246 -7.91 19.85 -4.16
CA PRO A 246 -8.33 18.67 -4.93
C PRO A 246 -9.54 19.00 -5.81
N SER A 247 -9.51 18.57 -7.06
CA SER A 247 -10.70 18.60 -7.92
C SER A 247 -11.72 17.60 -7.37
N LYS A 248 -12.97 18.06 -7.19
CA LYS A 248 -14.10 17.22 -6.76
C LYS A 248 -14.48 16.24 -7.85
#